data_aa284f8b3dde2277e12b0328c6c9f21b
#
_entry.id   aa284f8b3dde2277e12b0328c6c9f21b
#
_cell.length_a   1.000
_cell.length_b   1.000
_cell.length_c   1.000
_cell.angle_alpha   90.00
_cell.angle_beta   90.00
_cell.angle_gamma   90.00
#
_symmetry.space_group_name_H-M   'P 1'
#
loop_
_entity.id
_entity.type
_entity.pdbx_description
1 polymer ?
#
loop_
_entity_poly.entity_id
_entity_poly.type
_entity_poly.pdbx_seq_one_letter_code
_entity_poly.pdbx_strand_id
1 'polypeptide(L)'
;MKTYVGTKIIQAEEMSEFQWRRVNGDPLAKTLNIGNNDRSGYHVIYEDGYQSWSPKDVFDKAYHEFLPDGRAVNAVVYPSEERTIFSADDPKYGGGHRYQFQESIGFSQGVAGYVESRQEIRFVKKEEDGTMTPGLQSEQLVIALIDRTQKLNAQFPSEFNNKMIAGLQMFLEACKERVQDRISRDVMGKLKK
;
A
#
# COMPACT_ATOMS: atom_id res chain seq x y z
N MET A 1 -26.97 18.22 13.33
CA MET A 1 -26.03 17.09 13.46
C MET A 1 -24.96 17.31 12.42
N LYS A 2 -23.69 17.26 12.74
CA LYS A 2 -22.57 17.42 11.77
C LYS A 2 -21.92 16.07 11.58
N THR A 3 -21.57 15.71 10.33
CA THR A 3 -20.87 14.47 9.99
C THR A 3 -19.37 14.73 10.02
N TYR A 4 -18.60 13.82 10.62
CA TYR A 4 -17.15 13.91 10.70
C TYR A 4 -16.55 12.64 10.10
N VAL A 5 -15.51 12.79 9.31
CA VAL A 5 -14.63 11.71 8.84
C VAL A 5 -13.28 11.90 9.52
N GLY A 6 -12.73 10.83 10.08
CA GLY A 6 -11.40 10.85 10.69
C GLY A 6 -10.64 9.58 10.31
N THR A 7 -9.35 9.70 10.11
CA THR A 7 -8.45 8.55 9.92
C THR A 7 -7.84 8.17 11.25
N LYS A 8 -7.93 6.89 11.62
CA LYS A 8 -7.25 6.33 12.80
C LYS A 8 -6.44 5.12 12.36
N ILE A 9 -5.21 5.03 12.84
CA ILE A 9 -4.42 3.80 12.78
C ILE A 9 -4.80 2.96 13.99
N ILE A 10 -5.16 1.72 13.76
CA ILE A 10 -5.57 0.76 14.80
C ILE A 10 -4.84 -0.56 14.56
N GLN A 11 -4.71 -1.36 15.61
CA GLN A 11 -4.34 -2.75 15.47
C GLN A 11 -5.61 -3.60 15.57
N ALA A 12 -5.73 -4.64 14.76
CA ALA A 12 -6.87 -5.52 14.81
C ALA A 12 -6.46 -6.96 14.45
N GLU A 13 -7.11 -7.91 15.08
CA GLU A 13 -6.98 -9.34 14.79
C GLU A 13 -8.37 -9.97 14.62
N GLU A 14 -8.47 -10.96 13.74
CA GLU A 14 -9.74 -11.69 13.56
C GLU A 14 -10.09 -12.42 14.85
N MET A 15 -11.27 -12.13 15.38
CA MET A 15 -11.78 -12.71 16.63
C MET A 15 -13.30 -12.71 16.62
N SER A 16 -13.90 -13.85 16.94
CA SER A 16 -15.36 -13.91 17.06
C SER A 16 -15.87 -13.14 18.28
N GLU A 17 -17.15 -12.73 18.24
CA GLU A 17 -17.77 -12.01 19.34
C GLU A 17 -17.71 -12.81 20.64
N PHE A 18 -17.96 -14.11 20.55
CA PHE A 18 -17.89 -15.00 21.70
C PHE A 18 -16.47 -15.06 22.30
N GLN A 19 -15.46 -15.22 21.46
CA GLN A 19 -14.06 -15.25 21.92
C GLN A 19 -13.69 -13.96 22.63
N TRP A 20 -14.03 -12.80 22.03
CA TRP A 20 -13.74 -11.50 22.60
C TRP A 20 -14.41 -11.29 23.96
N ARG A 21 -15.72 -11.61 24.06
CA ARG A 21 -16.48 -11.49 25.31
C ARG A 21 -15.93 -12.41 26.40
N ARG A 22 -15.52 -13.62 26.00
CA ARG A 22 -14.92 -14.59 26.93
C ARG A 22 -13.61 -14.10 27.52
N VAL A 23 -12.73 -13.55 26.70
CA VAL A 23 -11.43 -13.01 27.13
C VAL A 23 -11.61 -11.81 28.06
N ASN A 24 -12.61 -10.97 27.76
CA ASN A 24 -12.89 -9.77 28.56
C ASN A 24 -13.80 -10.03 29.80
N GLY A 25 -14.11 -11.29 30.07
CA GLY A 25 -14.91 -11.64 31.26
C GLY A 25 -16.38 -11.17 31.23
N ASP A 26 -16.90 -10.89 30.02
CA ASP A 26 -18.28 -10.43 29.86
C ASP A 26 -19.27 -11.55 30.22
N PRO A 27 -20.20 -11.31 31.19
CA PRO A 27 -21.19 -12.31 31.57
C PRO A 27 -22.04 -12.84 30.40
N LEU A 28 -22.25 -12.03 29.36
CA LEU A 28 -23.00 -12.43 28.15
C LEU A 28 -22.31 -13.55 27.39
N ALA A 29 -21.02 -13.75 27.56
CA ALA A 29 -20.31 -14.87 26.93
C ALA A 29 -20.89 -16.24 27.35
N LYS A 30 -21.51 -16.33 28.56
CA LYS A 30 -22.14 -17.57 29.04
C LYS A 30 -23.47 -17.88 28.38
N THR A 31 -24.10 -16.89 27.76
CA THR A 31 -25.44 -17.00 27.13
C THR A 31 -25.36 -17.12 25.60
N LEU A 32 -24.23 -16.80 25.00
CA LEU A 32 -23.98 -17.01 23.58
C LEU A 32 -23.81 -18.50 23.32
N ASN A 33 -24.80 -19.09 22.68
CA ASN A 33 -24.78 -20.52 22.34
C ASN A 33 -23.77 -20.76 21.22
N ILE A 34 -22.67 -21.44 21.54
CA ILE A 34 -21.58 -21.76 20.63
C ILE A 34 -22.17 -22.56 19.46
N GLY A 35 -22.31 -21.95 18.32
CA GLY A 35 -22.66 -22.65 17.07
C GLY A 35 -23.67 -21.95 16.16
N ASN A 36 -24.60 -21.16 16.66
CA ASN A 36 -25.61 -20.54 15.81
C ASN A 36 -25.67 -19.02 15.83
N ASN A 37 -25.03 -18.33 16.77
CA ASN A 37 -25.11 -16.87 16.90
C ASN A 37 -23.75 -16.19 17.13
N ASP A 38 -22.65 -16.91 16.98
CA ASP A 38 -21.33 -16.32 17.10
C ASP A 38 -20.99 -15.54 15.82
N ARG A 39 -20.84 -14.23 15.95
CA ARG A 39 -20.52 -13.35 14.83
C ARG A 39 -19.03 -13.28 14.61
N SER A 40 -18.59 -13.39 13.36
CA SER A 40 -17.22 -13.06 12.97
C SER A 40 -16.99 -11.57 13.06
N GLY A 41 -15.78 -11.17 13.48
CA GLY A 41 -15.41 -9.79 13.66
C GLY A 41 -13.93 -9.63 13.98
N TYR A 42 -13.59 -8.50 14.54
CA TYR A 42 -12.23 -8.13 14.90
C TYR A 42 -12.16 -7.61 16.32
N HIS A 43 -11.16 -8.06 17.06
CA HIS A 43 -10.66 -7.37 18.24
C HIS A 43 -9.84 -6.18 17.79
N VAL A 44 -10.21 -4.99 18.23
CA VAL A 44 -9.61 -3.71 17.80
C VAL A 44 -8.93 -3.05 18.99
N ILE A 45 -7.69 -2.64 18.79
CA ILE A 45 -6.88 -1.91 19.79
C ILE A 45 -6.54 -0.53 19.20
N TYR A 46 -6.91 0.52 19.93
CA TYR A 46 -6.65 1.90 19.58
C TYR A 46 -5.32 2.39 20.17
N GLU A 47 -4.76 3.47 19.62
CA GLU A 47 -3.47 4.04 20.06
C GLU A 47 -3.44 4.41 21.56
N ASP A 48 -4.58 4.80 22.12
CA ASP A 48 -4.75 5.13 23.54
C ASP A 48 -4.87 3.90 24.43
N GLY A 49 -4.78 2.69 23.87
CA GLY A 49 -4.95 1.42 24.57
C GLY A 49 -6.41 1.00 24.77
N TYR A 50 -7.38 1.79 24.33
CA TYR A 50 -8.78 1.36 24.34
C TYR A 50 -8.97 0.15 23.43
N GLN A 51 -9.79 -0.81 23.87
CA GLN A 51 -10.07 -2.04 23.15
C GLN A 51 -11.56 -2.20 22.91
N SER A 52 -11.91 -2.68 21.73
CA SER A 52 -13.30 -2.95 21.37
C SER A 52 -13.39 -4.17 20.46
N TRP A 53 -14.62 -4.64 20.25
CA TRP A 53 -14.90 -5.61 19.20
C TRP A 53 -15.80 -4.99 18.12
N SER A 54 -15.51 -5.28 16.87
CA SER A 54 -16.28 -4.81 15.72
C SER A 54 -16.75 -5.98 14.86
N PRO A 55 -18.04 -6.03 14.45
CA PRO A 55 -18.49 -7.00 13.45
C PRO A 55 -17.69 -6.89 12.16
N LYS A 56 -17.44 -8.05 11.51
CA LYS A 56 -16.60 -8.11 10.29
C LYS A 56 -17.10 -7.17 9.19
N ASP A 57 -18.39 -7.17 8.92
CA ASP A 57 -19.00 -6.35 7.87
C ASP A 57 -18.92 -4.83 8.13
N VAL A 58 -18.90 -4.44 9.41
CA VAL A 58 -18.73 -3.05 9.85
C VAL A 58 -17.26 -2.66 9.78
N PHE A 59 -16.39 -3.56 10.23
CA PHE A 59 -14.95 -3.32 10.24
C PHE A 59 -14.38 -3.20 8.83
N ASP A 60 -14.71 -4.16 7.94
CA ASP A 60 -14.21 -4.19 6.56
C ASP A 60 -14.68 -2.98 5.72
N LYS A 61 -15.78 -2.33 6.12
CA LYS A 61 -16.23 -1.06 5.51
C LYS A 61 -15.47 0.17 6.02
N ALA A 62 -15.02 0.13 7.26
CA ALA A 62 -14.41 1.27 7.95
C ALA A 62 -12.88 1.25 7.92
N TYR A 63 -12.29 0.05 7.84
CA TYR A 63 -10.86 -0.15 7.96
C TYR A 63 -10.36 -1.08 6.85
N HIS A 64 -9.19 -0.77 6.36
CA HIS A 64 -8.45 -1.63 5.43
C HIS A 64 -7.12 -2.00 6.07
N GLU A 65 -6.68 -3.22 5.81
CA GLU A 65 -5.39 -3.69 6.32
C GLU A 65 -4.28 -2.74 5.88
N PHE A 66 -3.69 -2.11 6.87
CA PHE A 66 -2.45 -1.37 6.75
C PHE A 66 -1.36 -2.42 6.91
N LEU A 67 -0.66 -2.76 5.84
CA LEU A 67 0.30 -3.85 5.86
C LEU A 67 1.27 -3.69 7.02
N PRO A 68 1.36 -4.65 7.94
CA PRO A 68 2.12 -4.51 9.17
C PRO A 68 3.61 -4.25 8.94
N ASP A 69 4.14 -4.64 7.78
CA ASP A 69 5.53 -4.41 7.37
C ASP A 69 5.68 -3.24 6.38
N GLY A 70 4.59 -2.54 6.08
CA GLY A 70 4.58 -1.43 5.15
C GLY A 70 5.27 -0.20 5.74
N ARG A 71 6.37 0.24 5.14
CA ARG A 71 7.00 1.51 5.45
C ARG A 71 6.55 2.60 4.49
N ALA A 72 6.32 3.80 4.99
CA ALA A 72 6.10 4.96 4.14
C ALA A 72 7.39 5.29 3.38
N VAL A 73 7.32 5.26 2.06
CA VAL A 73 8.47 5.49 1.17
C VAL A 73 8.68 6.97 0.90
N ASN A 74 7.61 7.73 0.80
CA ASN A 74 7.63 9.15 0.45
C ASN A 74 8.34 10.04 1.48
N ALA A 75 8.45 9.62 2.73
CA ALA A 75 9.18 10.38 3.75
C ALA A 75 10.66 10.64 3.37
N VAL A 76 11.25 9.76 2.56
CA VAL A 76 12.64 9.88 2.10
C VAL A 76 12.72 10.47 0.69
N VAL A 77 11.82 10.06 -0.21
CA VAL A 77 11.88 10.41 -1.65
C VAL A 77 11.14 11.71 -1.94
N TYR A 78 9.97 11.88 -1.34
CA TYR A 78 9.12 13.06 -1.51
C TYR A 78 8.27 13.25 -0.26
N PRO A 79 8.72 14.06 0.71
CA PRO A 79 8.01 14.25 1.98
C PRO A 79 6.72 15.03 1.78
N SER A 80 5.62 14.32 1.62
CA SER A 80 4.28 14.86 1.49
C SER A 80 3.26 13.83 1.97
N GLU A 81 2.47 14.20 2.95
CA GLU A 81 1.40 13.33 3.47
C GLU A 81 0.32 13.04 2.42
N GLU A 82 0.04 14.00 1.54
CA GLU A 82 -0.95 13.83 0.45
C GLU A 82 -0.56 12.76 -0.57
N ARG A 83 0.71 12.35 -0.61
CA ARG A 83 1.27 11.44 -1.60
C ARG A 83 1.92 10.23 -0.97
N THR A 84 1.32 9.73 0.09
CA THR A 84 1.87 8.60 0.84
C THR A 84 1.82 7.32 0.03
N ILE A 85 2.96 6.65 -0.05
CA ILE A 85 3.16 5.36 -0.68
C ILE A 85 3.74 4.42 0.37
N PHE A 86 3.18 3.23 0.49
CA PHE A 86 3.65 2.21 1.41
C PHE A 86 4.29 1.06 0.63
N SER A 87 5.50 0.66 1.03
CA SER A 87 6.12 -0.58 0.58
C SER A 87 5.72 -1.72 1.52
N ALA A 88 5.27 -2.81 0.95
CA ALA A 88 4.77 -3.98 1.64
C ALA A 88 5.75 -5.15 1.69
N ASP A 89 6.95 -4.96 1.16
CA ASP A 89 7.95 -6.02 1.10
C ASP A 89 8.91 -6.00 2.29
N ASP A 90 9.38 -7.18 2.64
CA ASP A 90 10.50 -7.34 3.55
C ASP A 90 11.79 -6.84 2.86
N PRO A 91 12.47 -5.82 3.42
CA PRO A 91 13.68 -5.23 2.83
C PRO A 91 14.84 -6.22 2.69
N LYS A 92 14.86 -7.34 3.43
CA LYS A 92 15.91 -8.36 3.32
C LYS A 92 15.96 -9.05 1.95
N TYR A 93 14.86 -9.05 1.19
CA TYR A 93 14.76 -9.70 -0.13
C TYR A 93 15.12 -8.79 -1.32
N GLY A 94 15.81 -7.68 -1.06
CA GLY A 94 16.51 -6.93 -2.10
C GLY A 94 15.68 -5.91 -2.89
N GLY A 95 14.55 -5.45 -2.38
CA GLY A 95 13.85 -4.34 -3.00
C GLY A 95 12.35 -4.34 -2.76
N GLY A 96 11.72 -3.21 -3.00
CA GLY A 96 10.27 -3.09 -2.96
C GLY A 96 9.65 -3.68 -4.22
N HIS A 97 8.84 -4.73 -4.09
CA HIS A 97 8.11 -5.34 -5.20
C HIS A 97 6.61 -5.07 -5.12
N ARG A 98 6.12 -4.63 -3.97
CA ARG A 98 4.71 -4.35 -3.73
C ARG A 98 4.54 -2.98 -3.08
N TYR A 99 3.77 -2.12 -3.72
CA TYR A 99 3.48 -0.77 -3.25
C TYR A 99 1.98 -0.53 -3.19
N GLN A 100 1.55 0.13 -2.14
CA GLN A 100 0.17 0.60 -2.00
C GLN A 100 0.12 2.11 -2.07
N PHE A 101 -0.81 2.60 -2.87
CA PHE A 101 -1.09 4.01 -3.07
C PHE A 101 -2.43 4.32 -2.45
N GLN A 102 -2.46 5.30 -1.58
CA GLN A 102 -3.71 5.86 -1.09
C GLN A 102 -4.10 7.03 -1.98
N GLU A 103 -5.37 7.06 -2.39
CA GLU A 103 -5.91 8.17 -3.14
C GLU A 103 -6.31 9.27 -2.18
N SER A 104 -5.63 10.42 -2.25
CA SER A 104 -5.94 11.58 -1.42
C SER A 104 -7.22 12.25 -1.91
N ILE A 105 -8.12 12.57 -1.00
CA ILE A 105 -9.32 13.38 -1.24
C ILE A 105 -9.11 14.86 -0.88
N GLY A 106 -7.89 15.23 -0.50
CA GLY A 106 -7.51 16.58 -0.18
C GLY A 106 -6.94 16.74 1.22
N PHE A 107 -6.64 17.97 1.56
CA PHE A 107 -6.02 18.35 2.81
C PHE A 107 -6.96 19.29 3.57
N SER A 108 -7.33 18.95 4.79
CA SER A 108 -8.19 19.79 5.62
C SER A 108 -7.58 19.95 7.00
N GLN A 109 -7.38 21.18 7.44
CA GLN A 109 -6.83 21.54 8.74
C GLN A 109 -5.47 20.88 9.07
N GLY A 110 -4.61 20.72 8.06
CA GLY A 110 -3.29 20.13 8.24
C GLY A 110 -3.29 18.59 8.22
N VAL A 111 -4.42 17.95 7.92
CA VAL A 111 -4.54 16.49 7.86
C VAL A 111 -4.95 16.04 6.46
N ALA A 112 -4.23 15.09 5.90
CA ALA A 112 -4.57 14.45 4.63
C ALA A 112 -5.77 13.51 4.82
N GLY A 113 -6.77 13.65 3.94
CA GLY A 113 -7.88 12.71 3.84
C GLY A 113 -7.63 11.72 2.71
N TYR A 114 -8.08 10.48 2.87
CA TYR A 114 -7.94 9.43 1.86
C TYR A 114 -9.27 8.75 1.59
N VAL A 115 -9.49 8.31 0.35
CA VAL A 115 -10.62 7.45 0.01
C VAL A 115 -10.38 6.02 0.44
N GLU A 116 -11.46 5.25 0.59
CA GLU A 116 -11.39 3.83 0.98
C GLU A 116 -10.68 2.95 -0.05
N SER A 117 -10.66 3.34 -1.33
CA SER A 117 -10.03 2.56 -2.39
C SER A 117 -8.50 2.68 -2.33
N ARG A 118 -7.84 1.55 -2.34
CA ARG A 118 -6.38 1.46 -2.49
C ARG A 118 -6.04 1.02 -3.90
N GLN A 119 -5.05 1.67 -4.48
CA GLN A 119 -4.41 1.16 -5.68
C GLN A 119 -3.11 0.45 -5.28
N GLU A 120 -2.88 -0.72 -5.85
CA GLU A 120 -1.69 -1.51 -5.61
C GLU A 120 -0.92 -1.70 -6.89
N ILE A 121 0.40 -1.54 -6.81
CA ILE A 121 1.33 -1.91 -7.87
C ILE A 121 2.23 -3.02 -7.35
N ARG A 122 2.29 -4.12 -8.11
CA ARG A 122 3.24 -5.21 -7.91
C ARG A 122 4.23 -5.22 -9.05
N PHE A 123 5.51 -5.22 -8.70
CA PHE A 123 6.59 -5.42 -9.66
C PHE A 123 6.95 -6.90 -9.76
N VAL A 124 7.45 -7.29 -10.93
CA VAL A 124 7.99 -8.65 -11.14
C VAL A 124 9.03 -8.96 -10.08
N LYS A 125 8.88 -10.10 -9.42
CA LYS A 125 9.81 -10.57 -8.40
C LYS A 125 10.30 -11.97 -8.76
N LYS A 126 11.61 -12.20 -8.63
CA LYS A 126 12.19 -13.53 -8.69
C LYS A 126 12.27 -14.11 -7.30
N GLU A 127 11.63 -15.23 -7.09
CA GLU A 127 11.63 -15.96 -5.82
C GLU A 127 12.95 -16.75 -5.62
N GLU A 128 13.19 -17.20 -4.39
CA GLU A 128 14.40 -17.95 -4.06
C GLU A 128 14.52 -19.28 -4.80
N ASP A 129 13.41 -19.93 -5.09
CA ASP A 129 13.33 -21.17 -5.88
C ASP A 129 13.53 -20.95 -7.39
N GLY A 130 13.69 -19.70 -7.82
CA GLY A 130 13.87 -19.33 -9.20
C GLY A 130 12.58 -19.05 -9.98
N THR A 131 11.42 -19.28 -9.37
CA THR A 131 10.14 -18.92 -9.99
C THR A 131 9.98 -17.40 -10.08
N MET A 132 9.06 -16.94 -10.94
CA MET A 132 8.78 -15.53 -11.13
C MET A 132 7.36 -15.22 -10.68
N THR A 133 7.23 -14.33 -9.70
CA THR A 133 5.93 -13.73 -9.39
C THR A 133 5.61 -12.67 -10.44
N PRO A 134 4.44 -12.78 -11.11
CA PRO A 134 4.02 -11.81 -12.12
C PRO A 134 3.84 -10.41 -11.53
N GLY A 135 4.14 -9.39 -12.37
CA GLY A 135 3.97 -8.00 -11.99
C GLY A 135 4.39 -7.07 -13.13
N LEU A 136 4.39 -5.78 -12.87
CA LEU A 136 4.87 -4.76 -13.79
C LEU A 136 6.39 -4.69 -13.77
N GLN A 137 6.97 -4.25 -14.87
CA GLN A 137 8.35 -3.76 -14.91
C GLN A 137 8.35 -2.24 -14.69
N SER A 138 9.40 -1.71 -14.09
CA SER A 138 9.54 -0.27 -13.83
C SER A 138 9.40 0.55 -15.11
N GLU A 139 9.91 0.03 -16.22
CA GLU A 139 9.84 0.64 -17.55
C GLU A 139 8.39 0.85 -18.01
N GLN A 140 7.48 -0.10 -17.74
CA GLN A 140 6.05 0.03 -18.10
C GLN A 140 5.38 1.19 -17.36
N LEU A 141 5.70 1.37 -16.08
CA LEU A 141 5.17 2.48 -15.29
C LEU A 141 5.71 3.82 -15.81
N VAL A 142 7.01 3.87 -16.13
CA VAL A 142 7.64 5.09 -16.66
C VAL A 142 7.08 5.44 -18.03
N ILE A 143 6.83 4.47 -18.90
CA ILE A 143 6.19 4.70 -20.22
C ILE A 143 4.80 5.32 -20.03
N ALA A 144 3.99 4.81 -19.10
CA ALA A 144 2.68 5.38 -18.81
C ALA A 144 2.78 6.82 -18.27
N LEU A 145 3.77 7.13 -17.44
CA LEU A 145 4.04 8.49 -16.96
C LEU A 145 4.47 9.44 -18.08
N ILE A 146 5.29 8.98 -19.04
CA ILE A 146 5.67 9.76 -20.21
C ILE A 146 4.44 10.10 -21.04
N ASP A 147 3.63 9.09 -21.42
CA ASP A 147 2.41 9.30 -22.20
C ASP A 147 1.46 10.29 -21.54
N ARG A 148 1.21 10.11 -20.24
CA ARG A 148 0.40 11.02 -19.46
C ARG A 148 0.94 12.46 -19.49
N THR A 149 2.25 12.61 -19.24
CA THR A 149 2.88 13.94 -19.17
C THR A 149 2.91 14.62 -20.54
N GLN A 150 3.12 13.87 -21.63
CA GLN A 150 3.05 14.39 -23.00
C GLN A 150 1.65 14.90 -23.33
N LYS A 151 0.60 14.16 -22.98
CA LYS A 151 -0.80 14.60 -23.17
C LYS A 151 -1.12 15.86 -22.40
N LEU A 152 -0.67 15.95 -21.15
CA LEU A 152 -0.81 17.16 -20.34
C LEU A 152 -0.03 18.34 -20.95
N ASN A 153 1.20 18.10 -21.43
CA ASN A 153 2.02 19.12 -22.04
C ASN A 153 1.45 19.61 -23.37
N ALA A 154 0.78 18.75 -24.12
CA ALA A 154 0.09 19.16 -25.37
C ALA A 154 -1.07 20.13 -25.07
N GLN A 155 -1.75 19.95 -23.94
CA GLN A 155 -2.85 20.83 -23.52
C GLN A 155 -2.37 22.05 -22.75
N PHE A 156 -1.37 21.88 -21.88
CA PHE A 156 -0.79 22.90 -21.03
C PHE A 156 0.74 22.89 -21.14
N PRO A 157 1.31 23.51 -22.22
CA PRO A 157 2.74 23.51 -22.45
C PRO A 157 3.52 24.15 -21.30
N SER A 158 4.58 23.47 -20.84
CA SER A 158 5.41 23.93 -19.74
C SER A 158 6.82 23.39 -19.85
N GLU A 159 7.83 24.22 -19.56
CA GLU A 159 9.22 23.77 -19.42
C GLU A 159 9.40 22.69 -18.35
N PHE A 160 8.57 22.74 -17.31
CA PHE A 160 8.59 21.72 -16.24
C PHE A 160 8.10 20.36 -16.77
N ASN A 161 7.05 20.36 -17.62
CA ASN A 161 6.59 19.14 -18.28
C ASN A 161 7.68 18.57 -19.19
N ASN A 162 8.37 19.41 -19.94
CA ASN A 162 9.48 18.98 -20.79
C ASN A 162 10.63 18.38 -19.97
N LYS A 163 10.97 18.98 -18.82
CA LYS A 163 11.98 18.43 -17.91
C LYS A 163 11.56 17.08 -17.31
N MET A 164 10.29 16.92 -16.93
CA MET A 164 9.76 15.65 -16.45
C MET A 164 9.86 14.56 -17.51
N ILE A 165 9.45 14.84 -18.75
CA ILE A 165 9.54 13.90 -19.87
C ILE A 165 11.01 13.50 -20.11
N ALA A 166 11.92 14.47 -20.18
CA ALA A 166 13.34 14.20 -20.37
C ALA A 166 13.93 13.32 -19.25
N GLY A 167 13.60 13.59 -18.00
CA GLY A 167 14.04 12.78 -16.86
C GLY A 167 13.52 11.34 -16.91
N LEU A 168 12.26 11.15 -17.31
CA LEU A 168 11.67 9.82 -17.47
C LEU A 168 12.31 9.07 -18.68
N GLN A 169 12.65 9.76 -19.77
CA GLN A 169 13.37 9.18 -20.89
C GLN A 169 14.79 8.75 -20.49
N MET A 170 15.49 9.57 -19.71
CA MET A 170 16.80 9.20 -19.14
C MET A 170 16.72 7.94 -18.28
N PHE A 171 15.65 7.79 -17.48
CA PHE A 171 15.43 6.55 -16.73
C PHE A 171 15.32 5.33 -17.63
N LEU A 172 14.55 5.41 -18.73
CA LEU A 172 14.40 4.31 -19.68
C LEU A 172 15.74 3.95 -20.36
N GLU A 173 16.54 4.95 -20.69
CA GLU A 173 17.87 4.72 -21.27
C GLU A 173 18.78 4.00 -20.29
N ALA A 174 18.84 4.44 -19.04
CA ALA A 174 19.60 3.77 -17.99
C ALA A 174 19.12 2.32 -17.75
N CYS A 175 17.81 2.04 -17.90
CA CYS A 175 17.31 0.67 -17.85
C CYS A 175 17.88 -0.20 -18.99
N LYS A 176 17.93 0.33 -20.21
CA LYS A 176 18.55 -0.38 -21.36
C LYS A 176 20.03 -0.64 -21.14
N GLU A 177 20.77 0.38 -20.72
CA GLU A 177 22.20 0.26 -20.41
C GLU A 177 22.45 -0.81 -19.34
N ARG A 178 21.66 -0.82 -18.27
CA ARG A 178 21.72 -1.85 -17.24
C ARG A 178 21.49 -3.25 -17.79
N VAL A 179 20.53 -3.42 -18.71
CA VAL A 179 20.25 -4.71 -19.34
C VAL A 179 21.45 -5.15 -20.20
N GLN A 180 22.03 -4.25 -20.99
CA GLN A 180 23.19 -4.53 -21.83
C GLN A 180 24.42 -4.90 -21.00
N ASP A 181 24.70 -4.17 -19.91
CA ASP A 181 25.76 -4.51 -18.96
C ASP A 181 25.56 -5.91 -18.37
N ARG A 182 24.34 -6.27 -17.94
CA ARG A 182 24.05 -7.59 -17.39
C ARG A 182 24.20 -8.72 -18.42
N ILE A 183 23.84 -8.45 -19.66
CA ILE A 183 24.05 -9.40 -20.78
C ILE A 183 25.56 -9.60 -21.01
N SER A 184 26.32 -8.52 -21.07
CA SER A 184 27.78 -8.59 -21.33
C SER A 184 28.53 -9.36 -20.25
N ARG A 185 28.05 -9.33 -19.01
CA ARG A 185 28.61 -10.08 -17.87
C ARG A 185 28.02 -11.47 -17.68
N ASP A 186 27.17 -11.95 -18.57
CA ASP A 186 26.44 -13.25 -18.46
C ASP A 186 25.72 -13.44 -17.10
N VAL A 187 25.13 -12.36 -16.56
CA VAL A 187 24.38 -12.40 -15.29
C VAL A 187 22.90 -12.06 -15.47
N MET A 188 22.43 -11.98 -16.70
CA MET A 188 21.02 -11.69 -16.99
C MET A 188 20.12 -12.77 -16.37
N GLY A 189 19.08 -12.34 -15.64
CA GLY A 189 18.17 -13.25 -14.93
C GLY A 189 18.76 -13.97 -13.70
N LYS A 190 20.01 -13.71 -13.35
CA LYS A 190 20.66 -14.30 -12.15
C LYS A 190 20.62 -13.29 -10.99
N LEU A 191 20.41 -13.76 -9.75
CA LEU A 191 20.53 -12.97 -8.51
C LEU A 191 22.00 -12.74 -8.11
N LYS A 192 22.84 -12.45 -9.10
CA LYS A 192 24.28 -12.15 -8.91
C LYS A 192 24.53 -10.66 -9.16
N LYS A 193 25.46 -10.10 -8.37
CA LYS A 193 25.98 -8.74 -8.56
C LYS A 193 26.96 -8.68 -9.73
#